data_96f96456ac06050e6d9195f167288993
#
_entry.id   96f96456ac06050e6d9195f167288993
#
_cell.length_a   1.000
_cell.length_b   1.000
_cell.length_c   1.000
_cell.angle_alpha   90.00
_cell.angle_beta   90.00
_cell.angle_gamma   90.00
#
_symmetry.space_group_name_H-M   'P 1'
#
loop_
_entity.id
_entity.type
_entity.pdbx_description
1 polymer ?
#
loop_
_entity_poly.entity_id
_entity_poly.type
_entity_poly.pdbx_seq_one_letter_code
_entity_poly.pdbx_strand_id
1 'polypeptide(L)'
;MVTAKNPILSGFYPDPSICRAGEDYYIVNSSFVYAPGVPIFHSRDLAHWEQIGNILDRPEQLPVKGSEISQGIYAPTIRFHDGLFYMITTNVSYGGNFIVTAKDPAGPWSDPYYLGEDAPGIDPSLFFDDDGKCYYCGTRPNPEGVRYNGDWEIWVQELDLRQMKLVGESMAIWKGAVKGVIWPEGPHLYKIDGYYYLMHAEGGTGPEHSISIARSKKLFQWFEGCPRNPIFTHRNLGKNYPVIYAGHGDLVEDGRGNWYVVMLASRPCEGHSSMGRETFLAKVTWENGWPVIAEGIGHLEDTLELPTKEYRFPEEVSSTSDHISFWEKTPDKRLVSVEEIREENYSLRHR
;
A
#
# COMPACT_ATOMS: atom_id res chain seq x y z
N MET A 1 -20.55 0.66 18.27
CA MET A 1 -19.18 1.21 18.15
C MET A 1 -18.22 0.08 18.41
N VAL A 2 -17.12 0.04 17.71
CA VAL A 2 -16.04 -0.93 17.86
C VAL A 2 -14.73 -0.18 18.09
N THR A 3 -13.82 -0.76 18.89
CA THR A 3 -12.52 -0.16 19.16
C THR A 3 -11.46 -0.84 18.31
N ALA A 4 -10.84 -0.09 17.38
CA ALA A 4 -9.65 -0.53 16.67
C ALA A 4 -8.41 -0.30 17.54
N LYS A 5 -7.47 -1.25 17.54
CA LYS A 5 -6.15 -1.12 18.18
C LYS A 5 -5.07 -0.91 17.13
N ASN A 6 -4.26 0.09 17.30
CA ASN A 6 -3.10 0.32 16.46
C ASN A 6 -1.82 -0.35 17.00
N PRO A 7 -0.99 -0.92 16.10
CA PRO A 7 -1.24 -1.06 14.66
C PRO A 7 -2.39 -2.03 14.39
N ILE A 8 -3.19 -1.76 13.36
CA ILE A 8 -4.27 -2.68 12.95
C ILE A 8 -3.73 -3.97 12.30
N LEU A 9 -2.53 -3.90 11.70
CA LEU A 9 -1.75 -5.07 11.28
C LEU A 9 -0.36 -4.96 11.91
N SER A 10 -0.13 -5.77 12.94
CA SER A 10 1.15 -5.83 13.67
C SER A 10 2.12 -6.78 12.99
N GLY A 11 3.36 -6.36 12.79
CA GLY A 11 4.41 -7.12 12.13
C GLY A 11 4.89 -6.46 10.85
N PHE A 12 5.43 -7.26 9.92
CA PHE A 12 6.00 -6.74 8.68
C PHE A 12 4.90 -6.57 7.61
N TYR A 13 4.17 -5.45 7.70
CA TYR A 13 3.10 -5.06 6.77
C TYR A 13 3.29 -3.61 6.33
N PRO A 14 4.31 -3.34 5.48
CA PRO A 14 4.62 -1.99 5.00
C PRO A 14 3.71 -1.57 3.84
N ASP A 15 3.69 -0.26 3.56
CA ASP A 15 3.12 0.34 2.36
C ASP A 15 1.67 -0.10 2.12
N PRO A 16 0.74 0.12 3.08
CA PRO A 16 -0.62 -0.36 2.96
C PRO A 16 -1.40 0.39 1.87
N SER A 17 -2.20 -0.33 1.11
CA SER A 17 -3.27 0.22 0.30
C SER A 17 -4.60 -0.43 0.67
N ILE A 18 -5.67 0.35 0.69
CA ILE A 18 -7.00 -0.06 1.10
C ILE A 18 -8.04 0.21 0.03
N CYS A 19 -8.99 -0.70 -0.15
CA CYS A 19 -10.21 -0.42 -0.92
C CYS A 19 -11.45 -0.93 -0.19
N ARG A 20 -12.61 -0.39 -0.58
CA ARG A 20 -13.92 -0.83 -0.12
C ARG A 20 -14.71 -1.44 -1.28
N ALA A 21 -15.35 -2.59 -1.04
CA ALA A 21 -16.27 -3.25 -1.97
C ALA A 21 -17.58 -3.55 -1.21
N GLY A 22 -18.58 -2.68 -1.38
CA GLY A 22 -19.82 -2.75 -0.61
C GLY A 22 -19.59 -2.43 0.86
N GLU A 23 -19.80 -3.40 1.75
CA GLU A 23 -19.56 -3.28 3.20
C GLU A 23 -18.20 -3.87 3.63
N ASP A 24 -17.44 -4.40 2.69
CA ASP A 24 -16.19 -5.11 2.94
C ASP A 24 -14.99 -4.20 2.61
N TYR A 25 -13.94 -4.29 3.42
CA TYR A 25 -12.68 -3.57 3.26
C TYR A 25 -11.55 -4.56 3.04
N TYR A 26 -10.61 -4.19 2.17
CA TYR A 26 -9.45 -5.02 1.85
C TYR A 26 -8.18 -4.20 1.94
N ILE A 27 -7.16 -4.74 2.62
CA ILE A 27 -5.81 -4.15 2.70
C ILE A 27 -4.81 -5.09 2.05
N VAL A 28 -3.86 -4.51 1.32
CA VAL A 28 -2.68 -5.18 0.78
C VAL A 28 -1.42 -4.48 1.21
N ASN A 29 -0.29 -5.21 1.27
CA ASN A 29 0.99 -4.68 1.70
C ASN A 29 2.13 -5.16 0.79
N SER A 30 3.23 -4.41 0.74
CA SER A 30 4.48 -4.84 0.13
C SER A 30 5.00 -6.13 0.75
N SER A 31 5.58 -6.99 -0.06
CA SER A 31 6.15 -8.26 0.41
C SER A 31 7.62 -8.44 0.06
N PHE A 32 8.24 -7.54 -0.71
CA PHE A 32 9.61 -7.63 -1.17
C PHE A 32 9.91 -9.01 -1.79
N VAL A 33 10.91 -9.73 -1.27
CA VAL A 33 11.26 -11.08 -1.75
C VAL A 33 10.54 -12.20 -1.00
N TYR A 34 9.69 -11.86 -0.02
CA TYR A 34 8.97 -12.87 0.75
C TYR A 34 7.85 -13.50 -0.09
N ALA A 35 7.77 -14.82 -0.06
CA ALA A 35 6.75 -15.61 -0.75
C ALA A 35 5.93 -16.41 0.27
N PRO A 36 4.61 -16.52 0.03
CA PRO A 36 3.83 -15.92 -1.05
C PRO A 36 3.76 -14.40 -0.91
N GLY A 37 3.60 -13.68 -2.04
CA GLY A 37 3.69 -12.22 -2.09
C GLY A 37 2.36 -11.51 -1.99
N VAL A 38 2.40 -10.27 -1.52
CA VAL A 38 1.26 -9.35 -1.35
C VAL A 38 0.15 -9.98 -0.53
N PRO A 39 0.29 -10.03 0.81
CA PRO A 39 -0.78 -10.48 1.68
C PRO A 39 -2.02 -9.61 1.49
N ILE A 40 -3.19 -10.24 1.52
CA ILE A 40 -4.48 -9.56 1.44
C ILE A 40 -5.29 -9.84 2.69
N PHE A 41 -5.78 -8.77 3.31
CA PHE A 41 -6.59 -8.79 4.52
C PHE A 41 -8.00 -8.32 4.25
N HIS A 42 -8.97 -8.89 4.95
CA HIS A 42 -10.37 -8.54 4.90
C HIS A 42 -10.87 -8.03 6.27
N SER A 43 -11.76 -7.06 6.23
CA SER A 43 -12.49 -6.55 7.40
C SER A 43 -13.88 -6.05 6.99
N ARG A 44 -14.82 -6.01 7.95
CA ARG A 44 -16.12 -5.35 7.78
C ARG A 44 -16.34 -4.21 8.77
N ASP A 45 -15.37 -3.94 9.62
CA ASP A 45 -15.49 -2.92 10.66
C ASP A 45 -14.26 -2.02 10.81
N LEU A 46 -13.20 -2.24 10.01
CA LEU A 46 -11.91 -1.55 10.05
C LEU A 46 -11.08 -1.79 11.32
N ALA A 47 -11.62 -2.54 12.30
CA ALA A 47 -10.96 -2.86 13.56
C ALA A 47 -10.38 -4.28 13.60
N HIS A 48 -11.13 -5.22 13.05
CA HIS A 48 -10.75 -6.64 13.03
C HIS A 48 -10.42 -7.06 11.60
N TRP A 49 -9.23 -7.59 11.43
CA TRP A 49 -8.67 -7.97 10.13
C TRP A 49 -8.28 -9.43 10.11
N GLU A 50 -8.63 -10.11 9.04
CA GLU A 50 -8.24 -11.49 8.77
C GLU A 50 -7.49 -11.55 7.46
N GLN A 51 -6.34 -12.25 7.44
CA GLN A 51 -5.63 -12.53 6.20
C GLN A 51 -6.38 -13.63 5.44
N ILE A 52 -6.93 -13.29 4.29
CA ILE A 52 -7.71 -14.21 3.44
C ILE A 52 -6.88 -14.89 2.36
N GLY A 53 -5.62 -14.53 2.21
CA GLY A 53 -4.70 -15.13 1.25
C GLY A 53 -3.52 -14.24 0.91
N ASN A 54 -2.93 -14.51 -0.24
CA ASN A 54 -1.87 -13.73 -0.86
C ASN A 54 -2.18 -13.60 -2.35
N ILE A 55 -1.99 -12.40 -2.88
CA ILE A 55 -2.32 -12.10 -4.29
C ILE A 55 -1.37 -12.81 -5.25
N LEU A 56 -0.09 -12.85 -4.88
CA LEU A 56 0.96 -13.48 -5.68
C LEU A 56 1.34 -14.81 -5.03
N ASP A 57 0.55 -15.85 -5.31
CA ASP A 57 0.64 -17.16 -4.67
C ASP A 57 1.31 -18.23 -5.55
N ARG A 58 1.68 -17.89 -6.78
CA ARG A 58 2.34 -18.79 -7.73
C ARG A 58 3.73 -18.27 -8.11
N PRO A 59 4.72 -19.17 -8.33
CA PRO A 59 6.08 -18.78 -8.71
C PRO A 59 6.15 -17.91 -9.98
N GLU A 60 5.23 -18.11 -10.91
CA GLU A 60 5.16 -17.37 -12.18
C GLU A 60 4.71 -15.90 -11.96
N GLN A 61 3.97 -15.64 -10.87
CA GLN A 61 3.56 -14.28 -10.49
C GLN A 61 4.65 -13.55 -9.69
N LEU A 62 5.59 -14.27 -9.08
CA LEU A 62 6.58 -13.74 -8.15
C LEU A 62 8.01 -14.14 -8.53
N PRO A 63 8.54 -13.66 -9.69
CA PRO A 63 9.91 -13.95 -10.10
C PRO A 63 10.91 -13.10 -9.30
N VAL A 64 11.34 -13.60 -8.13
CA VAL A 64 12.29 -12.92 -7.22
C VAL A 64 13.59 -13.69 -7.01
N LYS A 65 13.83 -14.75 -7.78
CA LYS A 65 15.04 -15.58 -7.64
C LYS A 65 16.30 -14.77 -7.89
N GLY A 66 17.19 -14.75 -6.90
CA GLY A 66 18.47 -14.02 -6.98
C GLY A 66 18.37 -12.54 -6.59
N SER A 67 17.20 -12.07 -6.16
CA SER A 67 17.01 -10.72 -5.65
C SER A 67 17.60 -10.56 -4.25
N GLU A 68 18.00 -9.34 -3.93
CA GLU A 68 18.39 -8.96 -2.57
C GLU A 68 17.13 -8.81 -1.68
N ILE A 69 17.30 -8.93 -0.36
CA ILE A 69 16.20 -8.95 0.60
C ILE A 69 15.31 -7.69 0.57
N SER A 70 15.87 -6.55 0.14
CA SER A 70 15.16 -5.27 -0.02
C SER A 70 14.62 -5.01 -1.43
N GLN A 71 14.68 -6.00 -2.31
CA GLN A 71 14.15 -5.95 -3.67
C GLN A 71 12.83 -6.74 -3.78
N GLY A 72 12.36 -7.01 -5.01
CA GLY A 72 11.13 -7.74 -5.27
C GLY A 72 9.92 -6.83 -5.32
N ILE A 73 8.87 -7.15 -4.57
CA ILE A 73 7.55 -6.49 -4.64
C ILE A 73 7.48 -5.29 -3.71
N TYR A 74 7.39 -4.10 -4.29
CA TYR A 74 7.23 -2.82 -3.60
C TYR A 74 5.74 -2.50 -3.37
N ALA A 75 5.43 -1.23 -3.09
CA ALA A 75 4.09 -0.81 -2.69
C ALA A 75 3.00 -1.25 -3.67
N PRO A 76 2.06 -2.11 -3.23
CA PRO A 76 0.89 -2.46 -4.01
C PRO A 76 -0.23 -1.43 -3.82
N THR A 77 -1.06 -1.26 -4.84
CA THR A 77 -2.35 -0.59 -4.72
C THR A 77 -3.47 -1.55 -5.09
N ILE A 78 -4.49 -1.65 -4.23
CA ILE A 78 -5.71 -2.41 -4.50
C ILE A 78 -6.87 -1.47 -4.79
N ARG A 79 -7.67 -1.80 -5.83
CA ARG A 79 -8.92 -1.08 -6.16
C ARG A 79 -10.00 -2.08 -6.55
N PHE A 80 -11.25 -1.75 -6.25
CA PHE A 80 -12.43 -2.48 -6.70
C PHE A 80 -13.25 -1.61 -7.64
N HIS A 81 -13.51 -2.11 -8.86
CA HIS A 81 -14.29 -1.40 -9.87
C HIS A 81 -15.05 -2.40 -10.73
N ASP A 82 -16.35 -2.14 -10.98
CA ASP A 82 -17.23 -2.94 -11.83
C ASP A 82 -17.19 -4.45 -11.54
N GLY A 83 -17.17 -4.83 -10.25
CA GLY A 83 -17.19 -6.22 -9.81
C GLY A 83 -15.86 -6.96 -9.98
N LEU A 84 -14.77 -6.25 -10.21
CA LEU A 84 -13.43 -6.79 -10.35
C LEU A 84 -12.45 -6.09 -9.41
N PHE A 85 -11.62 -6.85 -8.75
CA PHE A 85 -10.47 -6.35 -8.01
C PHE A 85 -9.27 -6.20 -8.95
N TYR A 86 -8.57 -5.09 -8.80
CA TYR A 86 -7.32 -4.78 -9.47
C TYR A 86 -6.25 -4.58 -8.41
N MET A 87 -5.12 -5.26 -8.54
CA MET A 87 -3.91 -4.95 -7.78
C MET A 87 -2.81 -4.59 -8.77
N ILE A 88 -2.19 -3.43 -8.55
CA ILE A 88 -1.03 -2.97 -9.30
C ILE A 88 0.15 -2.78 -8.34
N THR A 89 1.33 -3.16 -8.75
CA THR A 89 2.56 -3.02 -7.96
C THR A 89 3.80 -3.01 -8.86
N THR A 90 4.97 -2.85 -8.25
CA THR A 90 6.27 -2.91 -8.91
C THR A 90 7.05 -4.12 -8.43
N ASN A 91 7.54 -4.96 -9.35
CA ASN A 91 8.65 -5.86 -9.05
C ASN A 91 9.95 -5.21 -9.52
N VAL A 92 10.72 -4.67 -8.59
CA VAL A 92 11.99 -3.98 -8.91
C VAL A 92 13.10 -4.92 -9.36
N SER A 93 12.90 -6.23 -9.19
CA SER A 93 13.83 -7.25 -9.63
C SER A 93 13.52 -7.78 -11.03
N TYR A 94 12.25 -7.61 -11.50
CA TYR A 94 11.81 -8.20 -12.75
C TYR A 94 10.60 -7.48 -13.31
N GLY A 95 10.67 -7.03 -14.55
CA GLY A 95 9.53 -6.57 -15.36
C GLY A 95 8.92 -5.21 -14.96
N GLY A 96 9.28 -4.64 -13.80
CA GLY A 96 8.75 -3.34 -13.35
C GLY A 96 7.30 -3.39 -12.90
N ASN A 97 6.51 -2.40 -13.31
CA ASN A 97 5.11 -2.26 -12.91
C ASN A 97 4.20 -3.28 -13.64
N PHE A 98 3.30 -3.92 -12.88
CA PHE A 98 2.36 -4.90 -13.43
C PHE A 98 1.02 -4.90 -12.70
N ILE A 99 -0.01 -5.42 -13.37
CA ILE A 99 -1.38 -5.53 -12.88
C ILE A 99 -1.78 -7.00 -12.80
N VAL A 100 -2.48 -7.37 -11.73
CA VAL A 100 -3.23 -8.63 -11.63
C VAL A 100 -4.67 -8.33 -11.23
N THR A 101 -5.61 -9.20 -11.63
CA THR A 101 -7.05 -9.01 -11.38
C THR A 101 -7.69 -10.27 -10.82
N ALA A 102 -8.76 -10.10 -10.04
CA ALA A 102 -9.58 -11.20 -9.55
C ALA A 102 -11.04 -10.76 -9.35
N LYS A 103 -11.98 -11.69 -9.50
CA LYS A 103 -13.38 -11.47 -9.13
C LYS A 103 -13.60 -11.67 -7.63
N ASP A 104 -12.91 -12.66 -7.07
CA ASP A 104 -12.90 -12.97 -5.65
C ASP A 104 -11.58 -12.44 -5.06
N PRO A 105 -11.59 -11.63 -4.00
CA PRO A 105 -10.37 -11.11 -3.37
C PRO A 105 -9.48 -12.20 -2.78
N ALA A 106 -10.05 -13.36 -2.42
CA ALA A 106 -9.28 -14.53 -2.00
C ALA A 106 -8.61 -15.27 -3.19
N GLY A 107 -8.91 -14.87 -4.43
CA GLY A 107 -8.36 -15.44 -5.66
C GLY A 107 -9.28 -16.46 -6.35
N PRO A 108 -8.81 -17.13 -7.40
CA PRO A 108 -7.46 -16.98 -7.95
C PRO A 108 -7.24 -15.64 -8.65
N TRP A 109 -6.07 -15.06 -8.48
CA TRP A 109 -5.64 -13.87 -9.20
C TRP A 109 -5.05 -14.22 -10.56
N SER A 110 -5.20 -13.32 -11.54
CA SER A 110 -4.67 -13.50 -12.89
C SER A 110 -3.15 -13.61 -12.91
N ASP A 111 -2.59 -14.01 -14.04
CA ASP A 111 -1.18 -13.81 -14.32
C ASP A 111 -0.87 -12.32 -14.47
N PRO A 112 0.39 -11.89 -14.23
CA PRO A 112 0.78 -10.49 -14.31
C PRO A 112 0.71 -9.91 -15.74
N TYR A 113 0.11 -8.75 -15.86
CA TYR A 113 0.18 -7.89 -17.05
C TYR A 113 1.25 -6.82 -16.82
N TYR A 114 2.44 -7.04 -17.34
CA TYR A 114 3.55 -6.09 -17.23
C TYR A 114 3.34 -4.88 -18.14
N LEU A 115 3.47 -3.68 -17.59
CA LEU A 115 3.37 -2.42 -18.34
C LEU A 115 4.69 -2.06 -19.04
N GLY A 116 5.78 -2.70 -18.65
CA GLY A 116 7.10 -2.55 -19.29
C GLY A 116 7.70 -1.15 -19.14
N GLU A 117 8.48 -0.76 -20.13
CA GLU A 117 9.20 0.52 -20.16
C GLU A 117 8.27 1.74 -20.28
N ASP A 118 7.01 1.54 -20.70
CA ASP A 118 6.00 2.60 -20.80
C ASP A 118 5.58 3.14 -19.43
N ALA A 119 5.77 2.35 -18.36
CA ALA A 119 5.45 2.71 -16.98
C ALA A 119 6.71 2.73 -16.10
N PRO A 120 7.63 3.72 -16.28
CA PRO A 120 8.85 3.79 -15.49
C PRO A 120 8.56 4.21 -14.04
N GLY A 121 9.45 3.76 -13.12
CA GLY A 121 9.41 4.13 -11.71
C GLY A 121 8.74 3.06 -10.84
N ILE A 122 8.21 3.49 -9.69
CA ILE A 122 7.63 2.61 -8.67
C ILE A 122 6.31 3.15 -8.13
N ASP A 123 5.72 2.44 -7.18
CA ASP A 123 4.51 2.80 -6.42
C ASP A 123 3.33 3.18 -7.33
N PRO A 124 2.94 2.32 -8.26
CA PRO A 124 1.84 2.61 -9.15
C PRO A 124 0.50 2.53 -8.41
N SER A 125 -0.45 3.38 -8.82
CA SER A 125 -1.83 3.29 -8.41
C SER A 125 -2.79 3.41 -9.60
N LEU A 126 -4.03 2.95 -9.41
CA LEU A 126 -5.10 3.07 -10.38
C LEU A 126 -6.17 4.01 -9.85
N PHE A 127 -6.65 4.87 -10.72
CA PHE A 127 -7.76 5.77 -10.46
C PHE A 127 -8.83 5.59 -11.54
N PHE A 128 -10.05 5.22 -11.12
CA PHE A 128 -11.22 5.09 -11.97
C PHE A 128 -12.04 6.38 -11.88
N ASP A 129 -12.13 7.13 -12.98
CA ASP A 129 -12.83 8.41 -13.01
C ASP A 129 -14.27 8.27 -13.50
N ASP A 130 -15.10 9.29 -13.23
CA ASP A 130 -16.50 9.38 -13.63
C ASP A 130 -16.67 9.45 -15.15
N ASP A 131 -15.61 9.70 -15.91
CA ASP A 131 -15.61 9.65 -17.38
C ASP A 131 -15.59 8.21 -17.94
N GLY A 132 -15.55 7.22 -17.05
CA GLY A 132 -15.52 5.80 -17.40
C GLY A 132 -14.13 5.29 -17.80
N LYS A 133 -13.09 6.07 -17.58
CA LYS A 133 -11.70 5.71 -17.86
C LYS A 133 -10.94 5.33 -16.59
N CYS A 134 -9.87 4.57 -16.79
CA CYS A 134 -8.89 4.29 -15.78
C CYS A 134 -7.61 5.11 -16.04
N TYR A 135 -7.03 5.63 -14.98
CA TYR A 135 -5.78 6.37 -15.04
C TYR A 135 -4.75 5.70 -14.15
N TYR A 136 -3.57 5.50 -14.71
CA TYR A 136 -2.35 5.15 -13.99
C TYR A 136 -1.78 6.40 -13.33
N CYS A 137 -1.39 6.27 -12.08
CA CYS A 137 -0.59 7.28 -11.38
C CYS A 137 0.61 6.57 -10.73
N GLY A 138 1.80 7.11 -10.87
CA GLY A 138 3.01 6.51 -10.32
C GLY A 138 4.07 7.57 -10.06
N THR A 139 5.20 7.15 -9.49
CA THR A 139 6.35 8.02 -9.29
C THR A 139 7.52 7.56 -10.14
N ARG A 140 8.31 8.50 -10.66
CA ARG A 140 9.48 8.22 -11.49
C ARG A 140 10.60 9.24 -11.24
N PRO A 141 11.87 8.88 -11.52
CA PRO A 141 12.95 9.85 -11.56
C PRO A 141 12.61 10.99 -12.51
N ASN A 142 13.05 12.23 -12.17
CA ASN A 142 12.83 13.39 -13.01
C ASN A 142 13.41 13.15 -14.43
N PRO A 143 12.59 13.11 -15.49
CA PRO A 143 13.04 12.78 -16.85
C PRO A 143 13.92 13.87 -17.45
N GLU A 144 13.90 15.12 -16.93
CA GLU A 144 14.78 16.19 -17.34
C GLU A 144 16.19 16.08 -16.75
N GLY A 145 16.44 15.05 -15.93
CA GLY A 145 17.69 14.78 -15.24
C GLY A 145 17.56 14.91 -13.71
N VAL A 146 18.06 13.89 -13.02
CA VAL A 146 18.08 13.81 -11.56
C VAL A 146 19.15 14.76 -11.01
N ARG A 147 18.78 15.78 -10.26
CA ARG A 147 19.67 16.80 -9.68
C ARG A 147 20.19 16.42 -8.31
N TYR A 148 19.46 15.57 -7.58
CA TYR A 148 19.81 15.03 -6.27
C TYR A 148 19.14 13.66 -6.08
N ASN A 149 19.63 12.84 -5.16
CA ASN A 149 19.02 11.55 -4.86
C ASN A 149 17.56 11.72 -4.40
N GLY A 150 16.63 11.08 -5.09
CA GLY A 150 15.20 11.24 -4.80
C GLY A 150 14.52 12.43 -5.50
N ASP A 151 15.17 13.06 -6.49
CA ASP A 151 14.54 14.06 -7.39
C ASP A 151 13.59 13.37 -8.35
N TRP A 152 12.41 13.09 -7.86
CA TRP A 152 11.37 12.33 -8.53
C TRP A 152 10.14 13.20 -8.78
N GLU A 153 9.23 12.70 -9.60
CA GLU A 153 7.96 13.35 -9.87
C GLU A 153 6.82 12.33 -9.89
N ILE A 154 5.63 12.79 -9.53
CA ILE A 154 4.39 12.03 -9.67
C ILE A 154 3.75 12.37 -11.01
N TRP A 155 3.38 11.36 -11.77
CA TRP A 155 2.85 11.49 -13.12
C TRP A 155 1.60 10.63 -13.32
N VAL A 156 0.79 11.01 -14.30
CA VAL A 156 -0.44 10.33 -14.68
C VAL A 156 -0.49 10.07 -16.16
N GLN A 157 -1.17 9.00 -16.55
CA GLN A 157 -1.48 8.65 -17.93
C GLN A 157 -2.75 7.80 -17.98
N GLU A 158 -3.52 7.86 -19.06
CA GLU A 158 -4.66 6.98 -19.26
C GLU A 158 -4.19 5.53 -19.43
N LEU A 159 -4.90 4.58 -18.79
CA LEU A 159 -4.69 3.14 -18.91
C LEU A 159 -5.89 2.51 -19.60
N ASP A 160 -5.69 1.98 -20.81
CA ASP A 160 -6.69 1.15 -21.48
C ASP A 160 -6.71 -0.24 -20.84
N LEU A 161 -7.72 -0.50 -20.01
CA LEU A 161 -7.89 -1.77 -19.29
C LEU A 161 -8.20 -2.96 -20.23
N ARG A 162 -8.68 -2.74 -21.44
CA ARG A 162 -8.94 -3.83 -22.38
C ARG A 162 -7.64 -4.33 -23.02
N GLN A 163 -6.71 -3.41 -23.25
CA GLN A 163 -5.39 -3.71 -23.81
C GLN A 163 -4.32 -3.89 -22.74
N MET A 164 -4.59 -3.52 -21.47
CA MET A 164 -3.64 -3.41 -20.38
C MET A 164 -2.41 -2.58 -20.78
N LYS A 165 -2.66 -1.41 -21.36
CA LYS A 165 -1.63 -0.51 -21.88
C LYS A 165 -1.89 0.93 -21.51
N LEU A 166 -0.81 1.66 -21.26
CA LEU A 166 -0.85 3.11 -21.18
C LEU A 166 -1.08 3.71 -22.56
N VAL A 167 -1.98 4.68 -22.66
CA VAL A 167 -2.37 5.34 -23.90
C VAL A 167 -2.37 6.86 -23.72
N GLY A 168 -2.23 7.60 -24.83
CA GLY A 168 -2.17 9.06 -24.79
C GLY A 168 -0.86 9.58 -24.20
N GLU A 169 -0.85 10.85 -23.81
CA GLU A 169 0.33 11.52 -23.26
C GLU A 169 0.42 11.36 -21.74
N SER A 170 1.62 11.14 -21.21
CA SER A 170 1.89 11.20 -19.79
C SER A 170 2.11 12.65 -19.33
N MET A 171 1.66 12.98 -18.12
CA MET A 171 1.87 14.30 -17.54
C MET A 171 2.37 14.19 -16.10
N ALA A 172 3.46 14.91 -15.79
CA ALA A 172 3.86 15.15 -14.41
C ALA A 172 2.86 16.13 -13.77
N ILE A 173 2.27 15.76 -12.66
CA ILE A 173 1.27 16.57 -11.94
C ILE A 173 1.79 17.16 -10.64
N TRP A 174 2.91 16.61 -10.09
CA TRP A 174 3.45 17.00 -8.81
C TRP A 174 4.93 16.63 -8.64
N LYS A 175 5.68 17.40 -7.83
CA LYS A 175 7.10 17.14 -7.50
C LYS A 175 7.40 17.23 -5.99
N GLY A 176 6.38 16.99 -5.14
CA GLY A 176 6.50 17.09 -3.68
C GLY A 176 6.09 18.44 -3.11
N ALA A 177 5.69 18.46 -1.84
CA ALA A 177 5.17 19.63 -1.15
C ALA A 177 6.29 20.51 -0.57
N VAL A 178 7.36 19.90 -0.11
CA VAL A 178 8.52 20.61 0.43
C VAL A 178 9.57 20.78 -0.66
N LYS A 179 10.08 22.00 -0.80
CA LYS A 179 11.12 22.30 -1.82
C LYS A 179 12.36 21.43 -1.61
N GLY A 180 12.74 20.68 -2.64
CA GLY A 180 13.91 19.80 -2.60
C GLY A 180 13.68 18.53 -1.79
N VAL A 181 12.43 18.18 -1.50
CA VAL A 181 12.09 16.92 -0.87
C VAL A 181 12.55 15.74 -1.73
N ILE A 182 12.94 14.66 -1.04
CA ILE A 182 13.32 13.41 -1.70
C ILE A 182 12.10 12.49 -1.80
N TRP A 183 12.03 11.71 -2.88
CA TRP A 183 11.04 10.65 -3.12
C TRP A 183 9.60 11.09 -2.82
N PRO A 184 8.97 11.95 -3.63
CA PRO A 184 7.53 12.01 -3.69
C PRO A 184 7.04 10.68 -4.28
N GLU A 185 6.47 9.81 -3.44
CA GLU A 185 6.18 8.40 -3.73
C GLU A 185 4.82 7.98 -3.17
N GLY A 186 4.37 6.73 -3.41
CA GLY A 186 3.09 6.23 -2.92
C GLY A 186 1.88 7.07 -3.32
N PRO A 187 1.71 7.49 -4.59
CA PRO A 187 0.64 8.38 -4.98
C PRO A 187 -0.69 7.66 -5.07
N HIS A 188 -1.75 8.25 -4.50
CA HIS A 188 -3.13 7.84 -4.66
C HIS A 188 -3.99 9.02 -5.08
N LEU A 189 -4.83 8.80 -6.09
CA LEU A 189 -5.77 9.80 -6.61
C LEU A 189 -7.19 9.52 -6.11
N TYR A 190 -7.89 10.60 -5.78
CA TYR A 190 -9.30 10.57 -5.37
C TYR A 190 -10.06 11.71 -6.04
N LYS A 191 -11.35 11.53 -6.29
CA LYS A 191 -12.24 12.61 -6.77
C LYS A 191 -13.30 12.88 -5.71
N ILE A 192 -13.23 14.05 -5.10
CA ILE A 192 -14.07 14.43 -3.97
C ILE A 192 -14.56 15.87 -4.20
N ASP A 193 -15.87 16.10 -4.16
CA ASP A 193 -16.48 17.42 -4.32
C ASP A 193 -15.99 18.20 -5.55
N GLY A 194 -15.77 17.48 -6.67
CA GLY A 194 -15.36 18.03 -7.95
C GLY A 194 -13.88 18.48 -8.02
N TYR A 195 -13.06 18.03 -7.07
CA TYR A 195 -11.61 18.13 -7.11
C TYR A 195 -10.97 16.75 -7.24
N TYR A 196 -9.88 16.68 -7.98
CA TYR A 196 -8.92 15.58 -7.92
C TYR A 196 -7.94 15.86 -6.79
N TYR A 197 -7.82 14.95 -5.86
CA TYR A 197 -6.85 14.98 -4.77
C TYR A 197 -5.75 13.96 -5.04
N LEU A 198 -4.51 14.38 -4.83
CA LEU A 198 -3.33 13.52 -4.85
C LEU A 198 -2.77 13.45 -3.44
N MET A 199 -2.93 12.31 -2.77
CA MET A 199 -2.19 11.98 -1.55
C MET A 199 -0.92 11.25 -1.92
N HIS A 200 0.19 11.55 -1.24
CA HIS A 200 1.46 10.88 -1.48
C HIS A 200 2.35 10.92 -0.25
N ALA A 201 3.35 10.04 -0.24
CA ALA A 201 4.45 10.08 0.73
C ALA A 201 5.58 10.95 0.22
N GLU A 202 6.38 11.49 1.14
CA GLU A 202 7.64 12.17 0.83
C GLU A 202 8.63 12.10 1.99
N GLY A 203 9.93 12.28 1.72
CA GLY A 203 11.00 12.26 2.71
C GLY A 203 11.64 10.88 2.90
N GLY A 204 11.17 9.86 2.18
CA GLY A 204 11.61 8.47 2.32
C GLY A 204 11.16 7.83 3.63
N THR A 205 11.34 6.51 3.76
CA THR A 205 10.85 5.69 4.88
C THR A 205 11.69 5.80 6.16
N GLY A 206 12.11 7.00 6.50
CA GLY A 206 12.99 7.29 7.65
C GLY A 206 12.44 8.43 8.52
N PRO A 207 13.32 9.16 9.23
CA PRO A 207 12.93 10.22 10.15
C PRO A 207 12.10 11.35 9.50
N GLU A 208 12.29 11.61 8.22
CA GLU A 208 11.62 12.70 7.50
C GLU A 208 10.31 12.27 6.82
N HIS A 209 9.91 10.99 6.99
CA HIS A 209 8.73 10.43 6.34
C HIS A 209 7.46 11.20 6.71
N SER A 210 6.63 11.42 5.72
CA SER A 210 5.40 12.20 5.89
C SER A 210 4.36 11.90 4.82
N ILE A 211 3.12 12.28 5.08
CA ILE A 211 2.02 12.33 4.10
C ILE A 211 1.79 13.77 3.71
N SER A 212 1.77 14.01 2.41
CA SER A 212 1.40 15.31 1.81
C SER A 212 0.23 15.13 0.84
N ILE A 213 -0.49 16.22 0.57
CA ILE A 213 -1.63 16.20 -0.34
C ILE A 213 -1.67 17.45 -1.21
N ALA A 214 -2.11 17.25 -2.43
CA ALA A 214 -2.38 18.33 -3.38
C ALA A 214 -3.74 18.11 -4.06
N ARG A 215 -4.30 19.12 -4.72
CA ARG A 215 -5.56 19.01 -5.44
C ARG A 215 -5.58 19.84 -6.73
N SER A 216 -6.47 19.47 -7.64
CA SER A 216 -6.73 20.23 -8.87
C SER A 216 -8.19 20.06 -9.31
N LYS A 217 -8.70 20.99 -10.10
CA LYS A 217 -9.99 20.87 -10.80
C LYS A 217 -9.92 19.97 -12.04
N LYS A 218 -8.73 19.65 -12.52
CA LYS A 218 -8.49 18.82 -13.71
C LYS A 218 -7.38 17.85 -13.43
N LEU A 219 -7.54 16.62 -13.88
CA LEU A 219 -6.54 15.57 -13.67
C LEU A 219 -5.22 15.90 -14.38
N PHE A 220 -5.28 16.27 -15.65
CA PHE A 220 -4.11 16.66 -16.45
C PHE A 220 -3.81 18.16 -16.27
N GLN A 221 -3.35 18.52 -15.08
CA GLN A 221 -2.93 19.86 -14.70
C GLN A 221 -1.95 19.76 -13.52
N TRP A 222 -1.10 20.76 -13.34
CA TRP A 222 -0.30 20.89 -12.12
C TRP A 222 -1.20 21.12 -10.90
N PHE A 223 -0.99 20.34 -9.84
CA PHE A 223 -1.83 20.39 -8.65
C PHE A 223 -1.40 21.52 -7.70
N GLU A 224 -2.33 21.98 -6.88
CA GLU A 224 -2.12 22.95 -5.81
C GLU A 224 -1.90 22.19 -4.48
N GLY A 225 -0.77 22.43 -3.82
CA GLY A 225 -0.46 21.81 -2.53
C GLY A 225 -1.31 22.35 -1.38
N CYS A 226 -1.65 21.50 -0.44
CA CYS A 226 -2.29 21.92 0.81
C CYS A 226 -1.36 22.91 1.55
N PRO A 227 -1.88 24.05 2.04
CA PRO A 227 -1.07 25.01 2.80
C PRO A 227 -0.48 24.45 4.11
N ARG A 228 -1.05 23.32 4.60
CA ARG A 228 -0.62 22.65 5.83
C ARG A 228 0.35 21.46 5.57
N ASN A 229 0.79 21.24 4.33
CA ASN A 229 1.72 20.15 4.04
C ASN A 229 3.03 20.23 4.82
N PRO A 230 3.54 19.08 5.29
CA PRO A 230 2.92 17.77 5.24
C PRO A 230 1.71 17.70 6.18
N ILE A 231 0.63 17.06 5.72
CA ILE A 231 -0.61 16.96 6.51
C ILE A 231 -0.51 15.94 7.66
N PHE A 232 0.47 15.04 7.61
CA PHE A 232 0.76 14.12 8.70
C PHE A 232 2.23 13.65 8.70
N THR A 233 2.83 13.65 9.89
CA THR A 233 4.19 13.14 10.11
C THR A 233 4.47 13.02 11.61
N HIS A 234 5.33 12.07 12.00
CA HIS A 234 5.85 11.96 13.37
C HIS A 234 7.25 12.56 13.57
N ARG A 235 7.86 13.15 12.52
CA ARG A 235 9.22 13.72 12.58
C ARG A 235 9.41 14.79 13.66
N ASN A 236 8.33 15.47 14.02
CA ASN A 236 8.35 16.53 15.03
C ASN A 236 8.14 16.03 16.47
N LEU A 237 7.87 14.73 16.67
CA LEU A 237 7.62 14.14 17.98
C LEU A 237 8.91 13.66 18.67
N GLY A 238 10.03 13.69 17.94
CA GLY A 238 11.35 13.31 18.46
C GLY A 238 11.65 11.81 18.35
N LYS A 239 12.95 11.50 18.36
CA LYS A 239 13.47 10.14 18.10
C LYS A 239 13.09 9.06 19.13
N ASN A 240 12.65 9.49 20.31
CA ASN A 240 12.25 8.57 21.38
C ASN A 240 10.72 8.38 21.45
N TYR A 241 9.97 8.94 20.49
CA TYR A 241 8.53 8.70 20.43
C TYR A 241 8.25 7.22 20.11
N PRO A 242 7.22 6.60 20.73
CA PRO A 242 6.98 5.15 20.57
C PRO A 242 6.64 4.70 19.16
N VAL A 243 6.10 5.59 18.33
CA VAL A 243 5.72 5.31 16.93
C VAL A 243 6.42 6.33 16.05
N ILE A 244 7.29 5.87 15.15
CA ILE A 244 8.13 6.70 14.29
C ILE A 244 7.90 6.41 12.81
N TYR A 245 8.38 7.30 11.93
CA TYR A 245 8.41 7.13 10.47
C TYR A 245 7.02 7.01 9.81
N ALA A 246 6.01 7.63 10.43
CA ALA A 246 4.64 7.60 9.89
C ALA A 246 4.54 8.29 8.53
N GLY A 247 3.97 7.58 7.55
CA GLY A 247 3.81 8.05 6.19
C GLY A 247 3.17 7.01 5.28
N HIS A 248 3.19 7.23 3.97
CA HIS A 248 2.69 6.34 2.92
C HIS A 248 1.25 5.87 3.21
N GLY A 249 0.27 6.76 2.99
CA GLY A 249 -1.11 6.52 3.35
C GLY A 249 -2.04 6.37 2.15
N ASP A 250 -3.11 5.60 2.34
CA ASP A 250 -4.23 5.46 1.39
C ASP A 250 -5.57 5.71 2.11
N LEU A 251 -6.43 6.54 1.50
CA LEU A 251 -7.72 6.96 2.08
C LEU A 251 -8.84 5.97 1.76
N VAL A 252 -9.76 5.81 2.69
CA VAL A 252 -11.01 5.09 2.48
C VAL A 252 -12.18 5.82 3.14
N GLU A 253 -13.34 5.75 2.49
CA GLU A 253 -14.62 6.27 3.01
C GLU A 253 -15.54 5.07 3.30
N ASP A 254 -16.27 5.14 4.45
CA ASP A 254 -17.06 4.01 4.97
C ASP A 254 -18.47 3.87 4.37
N GLY A 255 -18.82 4.67 3.35
CA GLY A 255 -20.16 4.74 2.76
C GLY A 255 -21.18 5.51 3.59
N ARG A 256 -20.75 6.11 4.71
CA ARG A 256 -21.58 6.92 5.63
C ARG A 256 -21.03 8.32 5.84
N GLY A 257 -19.97 8.66 5.09
CA GLY A 257 -19.29 9.95 5.16
C GLY A 257 -18.16 10.01 6.19
N ASN A 258 -17.80 8.90 6.85
CA ASN A 258 -16.61 8.87 7.70
C ASN A 258 -15.40 8.46 6.87
N TRP A 259 -14.32 9.21 7.04
CA TRP A 259 -13.07 9.00 6.32
C TRP A 259 -11.98 8.49 7.25
N TYR A 260 -11.17 7.59 6.70
CA TYR A 260 -10.04 6.98 7.37
C TYR A 260 -8.84 6.95 6.43
N VAL A 261 -7.66 6.85 7.02
CA VAL A 261 -6.41 6.61 6.29
C VAL A 261 -5.69 5.44 6.94
N VAL A 262 -5.27 4.48 6.11
CA VAL A 262 -4.25 3.50 6.50
C VAL A 262 -2.89 4.06 6.14
N MET A 263 -1.87 3.81 6.98
CA MET A 263 -0.51 4.26 6.73
C MET A 263 0.50 3.33 7.41
N LEU A 264 1.72 3.37 6.96
CA LEU A 264 2.80 2.69 7.65
C LEU A 264 3.38 3.55 8.79
N ALA A 265 3.86 2.88 9.82
CA ALA A 265 4.76 3.44 10.83
C ALA A 265 5.56 2.31 11.48
N SER A 266 6.57 2.65 12.27
CA SER A 266 7.42 1.67 12.99
C SER A 266 7.37 1.90 14.48
N ARG A 267 7.39 0.81 15.26
CA ARG A 267 7.51 0.85 16.72
C ARG A 267 8.88 0.32 17.13
N PRO A 268 9.84 1.19 17.48
CA PRO A 268 11.15 0.74 17.93
C PRO A 268 11.06 0.06 19.30
N CYS A 269 11.78 -1.04 19.46
CA CYS A 269 12.04 -1.69 20.73
C CYS A 269 13.54 -1.58 21.02
N GLU A 270 13.91 -0.98 22.15
CA GLU A 270 15.31 -0.72 22.52
C GLU A 270 16.12 0.00 21.42
N GLY A 271 15.46 0.91 20.69
CA GLY A 271 16.05 1.67 19.58
C GLY A 271 16.13 0.94 18.23
N HIS A 272 15.58 -0.28 18.13
CA HIS A 272 15.56 -1.09 16.91
C HIS A 272 14.13 -1.31 16.40
N SER A 273 13.89 -1.05 15.12
CA SER A 273 12.60 -1.32 14.45
C SER A 273 12.50 -2.77 13.96
N SER A 274 12.64 -3.73 14.90
CA SER A 274 12.73 -5.16 14.59
C SER A 274 11.48 -5.73 13.95
N MET A 275 10.30 -5.12 14.19
CA MET A 275 9.05 -5.51 13.52
C MET A 275 8.93 -4.92 12.11
N GLY A 276 9.82 -4.02 11.73
CA GLY A 276 9.75 -3.30 10.46
C GLY A 276 8.68 -2.21 10.46
N ARG A 277 8.02 -2.06 9.32
CA ARG A 277 6.91 -1.12 9.11
C ARG A 277 5.59 -1.87 9.27
N GLU A 278 4.74 -1.39 10.15
CA GLU A 278 3.45 -1.95 10.50
C GLU A 278 2.33 -1.07 9.93
N THR A 279 1.12 -1.59 9.75
CA THR A 279 -0.03 -0.82 9.25
C THR A 279 -0.86 -0.24 10.39
N PHE A 280 -1.08 1.07 10.34
CA PHE A 280 -1.88 1.85 11.28
C PHE A 280 -3.12 2.43 10.62
N LEU A 281 -4.13 2.73 11.42
CA LEU A 281 -5.36 3.42 11.02
C LEU A 281 -5.44 4.77 11.74
N ALA A 282 -5.91 5.81 11.04
CA ALA A 282 -6.28 7.08 11.64
C ALA A 282 -7.59 7.61 11.06
N LYS A 283 -8.34 8.39 11.87
CA LYS A 283 -9.51 9.11 11.40
C LYS A 283 -9.10 10.32 10.57
N VAL A 284 -9.94 10.66 9.60
CA VAL A 284 -9.76 11.84 8.76
C VAL A 284 -11.04 12.67 8.81
N THR A 285 -10.89 13.95 9.08
CA THR A 285 -11.95 14.96 8.95
C THR A 285 -11.62 15.90 7.79
N TRP A 286 -12.57 16.71 7.36
CA TRP A 286 -12.39 17.65 6.26
C TRP A 286 -12.62 19.08 6.74
N GLU A 287 -11.63 19.94 6.53
CA GLU A 287 -11.69 21.34 6.90
C GLU A 287 -11.28 22.24 5.71
N ASN A 288 -12.17 23.13 5.28
CA ASN A 288 -11.92 24.03 4.13
C ASN A 288 -11.54 23.30 2.83
N GLY A 289 -12.10 22.07 2.64
CA GLY A 289 -11.81 21.22 1.49
C GLY A 289 -10.44 20.57 1.52
N TRP A 290 -9.84 20.39 2.71
CA TRP A 290 -8.59 19.64 2.90
C TRP A 290 -8.75 18.63 4.04
N PRO A 291 -8.13 17.44 3.92
CA PRO A 291 -8.18 16.45 4.99
C PRO A 291 -7.32 16.86 6.19
N VAL A 292 -7.79 16.51 7.36
CA VAL A 292 -7.10 16.61 8.65
C VAL A 292 -7.02 15.21 9.25
N ILE A 293 -5.81 14.67 9.35
CA ILE A 293 -5.56 13.35 9.93
C ILE A 293 -5.36 13.51 11.44
N ALA A 294 -6.05 12.67 12.24
CA ALA A 294 -6.03 12.70 13.70
C ALA A 294 -6.27 14.12 14.25
N GLU A 295 -7.42 14.71 13.88
CA GLU A 295 -7.81 16.07 14.25
C GLU A 295 -7.74 16.29 15.78
N GLY A 296 -7.12 17.40 16.19
CA GLY A 296 -6.93 17.79 17.58
C GLY A 296 -5.86 17.01 18.33
N ILE A 297 -5.29 15.94 17.73
CA ILE A 297 -4.31 15.04 18.35
C ILE A 297 -2.95 15.16 17.65
N GLY A 298 -2.92 15.05 16.31
CA GLY A 298 -1.72 15.25 15.50
C GLY A 298 -0.69 14.11 15.56
N HIS A 299 -1.06 12.95 16.10
CA HIS A 299 -0.26 11.72 16.10
C HIS A 299 -1.16 10.49 16.01
N LEU A 300 -0.58 9.31 15.73
CA LEU A 300 -1.31 8.04 15.75
C LEU A 300 -1.74 7.69 17.17
N GLU A 301 -3.02 7.37 17.32
CA GLU A 301 -3.62 6.92 18.58
C GLU A 301 -3.40 5.41 18.75
N ASP A 302 -3.25 4.95 20.01
CA ASP A 302 -3.18 3.51 20.31
C ASP A 302 -4.51 2.80 20.05
N THR A 303 -5.63 3.51 20.20
CA THR A 303 -6.98 2.99 19.98
C THR A 303 -7.88 4.04 19.34
N LEU A 304 -8.79 3.59 18.46
CA LEU A 304 -9.79 4.44 17.81
C LEU A 304 -11.18 3.85 18.02
N GLU A 305 -12.13 4.71 18.45
CA GLU A 305 -13.54 4.34 18.45
C GLU A 305 -14.14 4.57 17.06
N LEU A 306 -14.67 3.49 16.46
CA LEU A 306 -15.25 3.50 15.11
C LEU A 306 -16.79 3.38 15.21
N PRO A 307 -17.58 4.14 14.43
CA PRO A 307 -19.05 4.11 14.47
C PRO A 307 -19.62 2.90 13.71
N THR A 308 -18.90 1.81 13.63
CA THR A 308 -19.28 0.55 13.02
C THR A 308 -19.79 -0.44 14.05
N LYS A 309 -20.47 -1.51 13.60
CA LYS A 309 -20.77 -2.67 14.45
C LYS A 309 -19.57 -3.61 14.40
N GLU A 310 -19.24 -4.18 15.56
CA GLU A 310 -18.23 -5.24 15.64
C GLU A 310 -18.62 -6.38 14.69
N TYR A 311 -17.64 -6.78 13.84
CA TYR A 311 -17.76 -7.96 13.00
C TYR A 311 -16.86 -9.06 13.57
N ARG A 312 -17.43 -10.26 13.69
CA ARG A 312 -16.66 -11.45 14.09
C ARG A 312 -16.64 -12.41 12.93
N PHE A 313 -15.44 -12.79 12.55
CA PHE A 313 -15.26 -13.83 11.53
C PHE A 313 -15.89 -15.14 12.01
N PRO A 314 -16.52 -15.93 11.11
CA PRO A 314 -17.00 -17.26 11.44
C PRO A 314 -15.87 -18.15 11.98
N GLU A 315 -16.13 -18.90 13.04
CA GLU A 315 -15.11 -19.75 13.69
C GLU A 315 -14.51 -20.82 12.73
N GLU A 316 -15.22 -21.20 11.67
CA GLU A 316 -14.75 -22.15 10.66
C GLU A 316 -13.58 -21.62 9.81
N VAL A 317 -13.39 -20.28 9.73
CA VAL A 317 -12.29 -19.66 8.99
C VAL A 317 -11.00 -19.63 9.82
N SER A 318 -11.08 -19.75 11.14
CA SER A 318 -9.92 -19.72 12.04
C SER A 318 -9.02 -20.96 11.97
N SER A 319 -9.43 -22.01 11.22
CA SER A 319 -8.62 -23.23 11.03
C SER A 319 -7.61 -23.14 9.87
N THR A 320 -7.51 -22.00 9.19
CA THR A 320 -6.63 -21.83 8.03
C THR A 320 -5.16 -21.52 8.36
N SER A 321 -4.71 -21.84 9.60
CA SER A 321 -3.27 -21.90 9.89
C SER A 321 -2.51 -22.92 9.03
N ASP A 322 -3.23 -23.78 8.30
CA ASP A 322 -2.64 -24.75 7.38
C ASP A 322 -2.29 -24.18 5.99
N HIS A 323 -2.62 -22.90 5.72
CA HIS A 323 -2.33 -22.26 4.43
C HIS A 323 -1.03 -21.44 4.39
N ILE A 324 -0.17 -21.54 5.39
CA ILE A 324 1.22 -21.16 5.24
C ILE A 324 1.92 -22.28 4.48
N SER A 325 1.65 -22.39 3.20
CA SER A 325 2.42 -23.25 2.31
C SER A 325 3.76 -22.57 2.07
N PHE A 326 4.79 -22.95 2.82
CA PHE A 326 6.16 -22.57 2.52
C PHE A 326 6.53 -23.12 1.14
N TRP A 327 7.00 -22.23 0.27
CA TRP A 327 7.34 -22.49 -1.13
C TRP A 327 8.67 -23.23 -1.33
N GLU A 328 9.26 -23.82 -0.32
CA GLU A 328 10.42 -24.67 -0.53
C GLU A 328 9.97 -26.01 -1.11
N LYS A 329 10.18 -26.15 -2.43
CA LYS A 329 10.15 -27.46 -3.07
C LYS A 329 11.47 -28.15 -2.78
N THR A 330 11.42 -29.31 -2.13
CA THR A 330 12.53 -30.24 -2.08
C THR A 330 12.95 -30.63 -3.52
N PRO A 331 14.17 -31.17 -3.73
CA PRO A 331 14.64 -31.59 -5.06
C PRO A 331 13.69 -32.55 -5.79
N ASP A 332 12.88 -33.32 -5.08
CA ASP A 332 11.85 -34.20 -5.59
C ASP A 332 10.48 -33.51 -5.81
N LYS A 333 10.41 -32.20 -5.63
CA LYS A 333 9.21 -31.37 -5.82
C LYS A 333 8.03 -31.65 -4.89
N ARG A 334 8.22 -32.33 -3.77
CA ARG A 334 7.17 -32.47 -2.76
C ARG A 334 7.11 -31.23 -1.87
N LEU A 335 5.90 -30.93 -1.35
CA LEU A 335 5.73 -29.95 -0.28
C LEU A 335 6.20 -30.56 1.04
N VAL A 336 7.01 -29.83 1.81
CA VAL A 336 7.43 -30.22 3.16
C VAL A 336 6.74 -29.38 4.20
N SER A 337 6.35 -29.96 5.32
CA SER A 337 5.78 -29.25 6.44
C SER A 337 6.84 -28.43 7.19
N VAL A 338 6.39 -27.41 7.94
CA VAL A 338 7.29 -26.62 8.80
C VAL A 338 8.00 -27.51 9.84
N GLU A 339 7.36 -28.58 10.27
CA GLU A 339 7.92 -29.54 11.21
C GLU A 339 9.07 -30.34 10.59
N GLU A 340 8.91 -30.82 9.35
CA GLU A 340 10.00 -31.50 8.61
C GLU A 340 11.21 -30.57 8.40
N ILE A 341 11.00 -29.30 8.06
CA ILE A 341 12.09 -28.30 7.94
C ILE A 341 12.79 -28.07 9.28
N ARG A 342 12.05 -28.03 10.39
CA ARG A 342 12.63 -27.87 11.72
C ARG A 342 13.47 -29.08 12.14
N GLU A 343 13.03 -30.27 11.83
CA GLU A 343 13.75 -31.52 12.14
C GLU A 343 15.04 -31.64 11.31
N GLU A 344 15.02 -31.29 10.01
CA GLU A 344 16.22 -31.27 9.16
C GLU A 344 17.23 -30.23 9.63
N ASN A 345 16.80 -29.01 9.95
CA ASN A 345 17.67 -27.95 10.46
C ASN A 345 18.26 -28.29 11.85
N TYR A 346 17.52 -29.01 12.67
CA TYR A 346 18.02 -29.48 13.96
C TYR A 346 19.10 -30.54 13.79
N SER A 347 18.94 -31.44 12.81
CA SER A 347 19.93 -32.51 12.50
C SER A 347 21.22 -31.96 11.90
N LEU A 348 21.15 -30.84 11.14
CA LEU A 348 22.33 -30.18 10.55
C LEU A 348 23.16 -29.39 11.56
N ARG A 349 22.56 -28.94 12.67
CA ARG A 349 23.28 -28.20 13.75
C ARG A 349 23.97 -29.13 14.75
N HIS A 350 23.71 -30.42 14.72
CA HIS A 350 24.23 -31.39 15.66
C HIS A 350 25.05 -32.50 14.98
N ARG A 351 25.47 -32.28 13.72
CA ARG A 351 26.54 -33.03 13.04
C ARG A 351 27.75 -32.09 12.90
#